data_92fcc239030847759920adc319d3d0ea
#
_entry.id   92fcc239030847759920adc319d3d0ea
#
_cell.length_a   1.000
_cell.length_b   1.000
_cell.length_c   1.000
_cell.angle_alpha   90.00
_cell.angle_beta   90.00
_cell.angle_gamma   90.00
#
_symmetry.space_group_name_H-M   'P 1'
#
loop_
_entity.id
_entity.type
_entity.pdbx_description
1 polymer ?
#
loop_
_entity_poly.entity_id
_entity_poly.type
_entity_poly.pdbx_seq_one_letter_code
_entity_poly.pdbx_strand_id
1 'polypeptide(L)'
;MIRALIFDLDGTLADTEPLHFAAFREVLLPLGISLTLDDYFTRLIGFNDHDCFVTLLRESGKEPGSDLLDDLIARKAYSYQKVIAERNVLYAGAAEFVRGCAARFPLILVTGTLRAEAEMILQRGQIYNCFLDVIAAEDVAQGKPAPDGFLAALGRLGFLLRPRPSITSAECLVIEDTAAGIEAARRAGMRVMAVAQTASPEELSAADLIRPSLRAAELDDLLYQLAKTG
;
A
#
# COMPACT_ATOMS: atom_id res chain seq x y z
N MET A 1 -21.11 4.15 -10.11
CA MET A 1 -20.20 5.32 -10.34
C MET A 1 -19.22 5.41 -9.18
N ILE A 2 -17.94 5.64 -9.43
CA ILE A 2 -16.92 5.80 -8.37
C ILE A 2 -17.14 7.10 -7.60
N ARG A 3 -17.05 7.04 -6.27
CA ARG A 3 -17.29 8.15 -5.34
C ARG A 3 -16.16 8.36 -4.33
N ALA A 4 -15.25 7.40 -4.18
CA ALA A 4 -14.05 7.49 -3.34
C ALA A 4 -12.89 6.75 -3.97
N LEU A 5 -11.66 7.18 -3.67
CA LEU A 5 -10.44 6.50 -4.08
C LEU A 5 -9.67 6.08 -2.83
N ILE A 6 -9.12 4.87 -2.88
CA ILE A 6 -8.29 4.32 -1.82
C ILE A 6 -6.95 3.96 -2.44
N PHE A 7 -5.87 4.50 -1.90
CA PHE A 7 -4.54 4.29 -2.43
C PHE A 7 -3.73 3.37 -1.53
N ASP A 8 -3.00 2.48 -2.13
CA ASP A 8 -1.82 1.90 -1.51
C ASP A 8 -0.63 2.86 -1.58
N LEU A 9 0.43 2.61 -0.83
CA LEU A 9 1.62 3.45 -0.75
C LEU A 9 2.82 2.85 -1.47
N ASP A 10 3.30 1.72 -0.98
CA ASP A 10 4.58 1.12 -1.34
C ASP A 10 4.48 0.43 -2.69
N GLY A 11 5.32 0.81 -3.66
CA GLY A 11 5.20 0.32 -5.04
C GLY A 11 4.10 1.01 -5.85
N THR A 12 3.11 1.62 -5.22
CA THR A 12 1.99 2.35 -5.85
C THR A 12 2.28 3.86 -5.97
N LEU A 13 2.44 4.55 -4.85
CA LEU A 13 2.75 5.98 -4.80
C LEU A 13 4.25 6.25 -4.64
N ALA A 14 4.96 5.35 -3.96
CA ALA A 14 6.35 5.54 -3.55
C ALA A 14 7.22 4.35 -3.97
N ASP A 15 8.44 4.64 -4.44
CA ASP A 15 9.48 3.66 -4.77
C ASP A 15 10.24 3.28 -3.48
N THR A 16 9.59 2.49 -2.66
CA THR A 16 10.05 2.13 -1.31
C THR A 16 10.50 0.68 -1.19
N GLU A 17 10.12 -0.18 -2.09
CA GLU A 17 10.43 -1.61 -2.04
C GLU A 17 11.94 -1.91 -1.97
N PRO A 18 12.83 -1.22 -2.72
CA PRO A 18 14.28 -1.42 -2.56
C PRO A 18 14.78 -1.01 -1.17
N LEU A 19 14.10 -0.07 -0.51
CA LEU A 19 14.46 0.41 0.83
C LEU A 19 13.99 -0.57 1.90
N HIS A 20 12.77 -1.10 1.74
CA HIS A 20 12.26 -2.19 2.60
C HIS A 20 13.18 -3.40 2.55
N PHE A 21 13.53 -3.87 1.34
CA PHE A 21 14.48 -4.96 1.16
C PHE A 21 15.82 -4.71 1.88
N ALA A 22 16.40 -3.52 1.71
CA ALA A 22 17.68 -3.17 2.34
C ALA A 22 17.57 -3.21 3.88
N ALA A 23 16.49 -2.66 4.44
CA ALA A 23 16.24 -2.64 5.88
C ALA A 23 15.99 -4.04 6.44
N PHE A 24 15.21 -4.90 5.78
CA PHE A 24 15.04 -6.30 6.15
C PHE A 24 16.38 -7.03 6.18
N ARG A 25 17.18 -6.88 5.12
CA ARG A 25 18.48 -7.53 5.01
C ARG A 25 19.45 -7.10 6.14
N GLU A 26 19.44 -5.82 6.51
CA GLU A 26 20.27 -5.29 7.58
C GLU A 26 19.97 -5.97 8.93
N VAL A 27 18.69 -6.13 9.29
CA VAL A 27 18.30 -6.69 10.58
C VAL A 27 18.32 -8.21 10.61
N LEU A 28 18.21 -8.89 9.48
CA LEU A 28 18.24 -10.35 9.37
C LEU A 28 19.66 -10.92 9.32
N LEU A 29 20.62 -10.17 8.80
CA LEU A 29 22.01 -10.62 8.65
C LEU A 29 22.66 -11.09 9.98
N PRO A 30 22.50 -10.38 11.12
CA PRO A 30 23.02 -10.84 12.41
C PRO A 30 22.43 -12.16 12.91
N LEU A 31 21.24 -12.53 12.41
CA LEU A 31 20.59 -13.82 12.74
C LEU A 31 21.04 -14.96 11.82
N GLY A 32 21.96 -14.69 10.87
CA GLY A 32 22.39 -15.66 9.88
C GLY A 32 21.35 -15.95 8.79
N ILE A 33 20.33 -15.10 8.66
CA ILE A 33 19.28 -15.23 7.65
C ILE A 33 19.69 -14.39 6.43
N SER A 34 19.84 -15.05 5.27
CA SER A 34 20.11 -14.40 4.00
C SER A 34 18.81 -14.17 3.25
N LEU A 35 18.54 -12.94 2.86
CA LEU A 35 17.42 -12.56 2.00
C LEU A 35 17.98 -12.05 0.68
N THR A 36 17.59 -12.68 -0.44
CA THR A 36 17.93 -12.21 -1.78
C THR A 36 16.88 -11.24 -2.30
N LEU A 37 17.25 -10.44 -3.30
CA LEU A 37 16.32 -9.52 -3.95
C LEU A 37 15.17 -10.29 -4.63
N ASP A 38 15.51 -11.40 -5.28
CA ASP A 38 14.54 -12.27 -5.95
C ASP A 38 13.53 -12.86 -4.97
N ASP A 39 13.98 -13.41 -3.83
CA ASP A 39 13.09 -13.91 -2.77
C ASP A 39 12.14 -12.83 -2.26
N TYR A 40 12.65 -11.60 -2.07
CA TYR A 40 11.83 -10.50 -1.58
C TYR A 40 10.74 -10.14 -2.58
N PHE A 41 11.08 -9.88 -3.84
CA PHE A 41 10.14 -9.45 -4.86
C PHE A 41 9.17 -10.53 -5.32
N THR A 42 9.55 -11.81 -5.25
CA THR A 42 8.66 -12.91 -5.68
C THR A 42 7.72 -13.40 -4.59
N ARG A 43 8.05 -13.22 -3.30
CA ARG A 43 7.37 -13.91 -2.22
C ARG A 43 6.88 -13.04 -1.07
N LEU A 44 7.51 -11.89 -0.85
CA LEU A 44 7.28 -11.07 0.35
C LEU A 44 6.70 -9.70 0.03
N ILE A 45 6.81 -9.24 -1.21
CA ILE A 45 6.27 -7.95 -1.61
C ILE A 45 4.77 -7.85 -1.29
N GLY A 46 4.35 -6.72 -0.75
CA GLY A 46 2.97 -6.48 -0.36
C GLY A 46 2.56 -7.04 1.02
N PHE A 47 3.45 -7.80 1.70
CA PHE A 47 3.23 -8.20 3.08
C PHE A 47 3.62 -7.06 4.04
N ASN A 48 3.01 -7.05 5.22
CA ASN A 48 3.46 -6.18 6.31
C ASN A 48 4.74 -6.75 6.97
N ASP A 49 5.43 -5.93 7.76
CA ASP A 49 6.69 -6.29 8.40
C ASP A 49 6.56 -7.54 9.29
N HIS A 50 5.47 -7.65 10.06
CA HIS A 50 5.22 -8.78 10.94
C HIS A 50 5.17 -10.09 10.14
N ASP A 51 4.37 -10.14 9.08
CA ASP A 51 4.17 -11.35 8.28
C ASP A 51 5.45 -11.74 7.52
N CYS A 52 6.22 -10.73 7.05
CA CYS A 52 7.55 -10.96 6.46
C CYS A 52 8.50 -11.63 7.47
N PHE A 53 8.64 -11.09 8.68
CA PHE A 53 9.52 -11.67 9.70
C PHE A 53 9.07 -13.05 10.15
N VAL A 54 7.77 -13.25 10.38
CA VAL A 54 7.23 -14.59 10.73
C VAL A 54 7.59 -15.62 9.67
N THR A 55 7.41 -15.29 8.40
CA THR A 55 7.73 -16.17 7.27
C THR A 55 9.21 -16.51 7.24
N LEU A 56 10.09 -15.50 7.27
CA LEU A 56 11.54 -15.69 7.17
C LEU A 56 12.16 -16.42 8.38
N LEU A 57 11.67 -16.14 9.59
CA LEU A 57 12.12 -16.85 10.80
C LEU A 57 11.75 -18.33 10.74
N ARG A 58 10.50 -18.66 10.42
CA ARG A 58 10.02 -20.07 10.30
C ARG A 58 10.81 -20.85 9.27
N GLU A 59 11.02 -20.28 8.10
CA GLU A 59 11.83 -20.91 7.03
C GLU A 59 13.28 -21.14 7.44
N SER A 60 13.81 -20.28 8.33
CA SER A 60 15.16 -20.43 8.89
C SER A 60 15.22 -21.35 10.11
N GLY A 61 14.11 -22.03 10.45
CA GLY A 61 14.03 -22.94 11.60
C GLY A 61 14.02 -22.22 12.95
N LYS A 62 13.65 -20.93 12.99
CA LYS A 62 13.57 -20.11 14.20
C LYS A 62 12.11 -19.87 14.58
N GLU A 63 11.83 -19.94 15.88
CA GLU A 63 10.49 -19.61 16.38
C GLU A 63 10.28 -18.08 16.41
N PRO A 64 9.19 -17.58 15.82
CA PRO A 64 8.86 -16.16 15.82
C PRO A 64 8.19 -15.74 17.14
N GLY A 65 8.95 -15.72 18.24
CA GLY A 65 8.46 -15.23 19.54
C GLY A 65 8.15 -13.72 19.48
N SER A 66 7.14 -13.27 20.26
CA SER A 66 6.67 -11.89 20.26
C SER A 66 7.81 -10.87 20.48
N ASP A 67 8.64 -11.09 21.50
CA ASP A 67 9.73 -10.16 21.85
C ASP A 67 10.76 -10.02 20.73
N LEU A 68 11.06 -11.13 20.02
CA LEU A 68 11.96 -11.10 18.86
C LEU A 68 11.34 -10.35 17.69
N LEU A 69 10.04 -10.58 17.42
CA LEU A 69 9.34 -9.90 16.34
C LEU A 69 9.29 -8.38 16.58
N ASP A 70 8.94 -7.97 17.79
CA ASP A 70 8.87 -6.55 18.16
C ASP A 70 10.26 -5.87 18.03
N ASP A 71 11.35 -6.53 18.46
CA ASP A 71 12.72 -6.02 18.28
C ASP A 71 13.08 -5.88 16.79
N LEU A 72 12.79 -6.89 15.99
CA LEU A 72 13.11 -6.88 14.55
C LEU A 72 12.33 -5.80 13.80
N ILE A 73 11.05 -5.67 14.08
CA ILE A 73 10.19 -4.62 13.48
C ILE A 73 10.73 -3.24 13.88
N ALA A 74 11.01 -3.02 15.17
CA ALA A 74 11.53 -1.73 15.63
C ALA A 74 12.89 -1.37 15.00
N ARG A 75 13.80 -2.33 14.88
CA ARG A 75 15.12 -2.13 14.27
C ARG A 75 15.00 -1.86 12.77
N LYS A 76 14.12 -2.60 12.07
CA LYS A 76 13.84 -2.38 10.65
C LYS A 76 13.24 -0.98 10.42
N ALA A 77 12.24 -0.60 11.22
CA ALA A 77 11.64 0.73 11.15
C ALA A 77 12.68 1.84 11.37
N TYR A 78 13.57 1.70 12.36
CA TYR A 78 14.63 2.67 12.59
C TYR A 78 15.58 2.82 11.39
N SER A 79 16.02 1.71 10.79
CA SER A 79 16.89 1.73 9.60
C SER A 79 16.17 2.39 8.40
N TYR A 80 14.93 2.00 8.15
CA TYR A 80 14.11 2.51 7.06
C TYR A 80 13.80 4.01 7.18
N GLN A 81 13.40 4.46 8.39
CA GLN A 81 13.06 5.85 8.66
C GLN A 81 14.21 6.82 8.41
N LYS A 82 15.45 6.43 8.68
CA LYS A 82 16.62 7.25 8.35
C LYS A 82 16.68 7.57 6.86
N VAL A 83 16.38 6.61 6.01
CA VAL A 83 16.49 6.77 4.55
C VAL A 83 15.35 7.62 4.01
N ILE A 84 14.10 7.33 4.40
CA ILE A 84 12.94 8.08 3.92
C ILE A 84 12.88 9.52 4.45
N ALA A 85 13.51 9.80 5.60
CA ALA A 85 13.62 11.14 6.14
C ALA A 85 14.51 12.07 5.28
N GLU A 86 15.45 11.52 4.51
CA GLU A 86 16.43 12.31 3.77
C GLU A 86 15.99 12.71 2.36
N ARG A 87 15.06 11.95 1.76
CA ARG A 87 14.66 12.14 0.35
C ARG A 87 13.17 11.94 0.10
N ASN A 88 12.65 12.56 -0.95
CA ASN A 88 11.33 12.26 -1.48
C ASN A 88 11.42 10.96 -2.28
N VAL A 89 10.60 9.98 -1.91
CA VAL A 89 10.57 8.64 -2.53
C VAL A 89 9.33 8.43 -3.41
N LEU A 90 8.50 9.44 -3.62
CA LEU A 90 7.35 9.31 -4.51
C LEU A 90 7.78 9.07 -5.96
N TYR A 91 7.05 8.21 -6.64
CA TYR A 91 7.18 8.05 -8.10
C TYR A 91 6.88 9.37 -8.83
N ALA A 92 7.54 9.55 -9.98
CA ALA A 92 7.31 10.71 -10.82
C ALA A 92 5.83 10.81 -11.26
N GLY A 93 5.19 11.95 -10.99
CA GLY A 93 3.78 12.21 -11.31
C GLY A 93 2.79 11.74 -10.23
N ALA A 94 3.20 10.96 -9.22
CA ALA A 94 2.31 10.47 -8.17
C ALA A 94 1.68 11.62 -7.36
N ALA A 95 2.47 12.63 -6.99
CA ALA A 95 1.97 13.77 -6.23
C ALA A 95 0.93 14.58 -7.03
N GLU A 96 1.17 14.82 -8.30
CA GLU A 96 0.25 15.52 -9.20
C GLU A 96 -1.05 14.72 -9.37
N PHE A 97 -0.95 13.40 -9.56
CA PHE A 97 -2.09 12.51 -9.69
C PHE A 97 -2.95 12.53 -8.42
N VAL A 98 -2.33 12.38 -7.25
CA VAL A 98 -3.04 12.42 -5.94
C VAL A 98 -3.75 13.75 -5.74
N ARG A 99 -3.09 14.89 -6.03
CA ARG A 99 -3.74 16.22 -5.92
C ARG A 99 -4.92 16.37 -6.90
N GLY A 100 -4.78 15.88 -8.13
CA GLY A 100 -5.86 15.85 -9.10
C GLY A 100 -7.05 15.00 -8.64
N CYS A 101 -6.79 13.86 -8.02
CA CYS A 101 -7.80 13.00 -7.42
C CYS A 101 -8.48 13.68 -6.21
N ALA A 102 -7.71 14.28 -5.31
CA ALA A 102 -8.21 14.95 -4.09
C ALA A 102 -9.14 16.14 -4.40
N ALA A 103 -8.94 16.81 -5.52
CA ALA A 103 -9.84 17.88 -5.97
C ALA A 103 -11.24 17.37 -6.32
N ARG A 104 -11.43 16.07 -6.53
CA ARG A 104 -12.68 15.48 -7.06
C ARG A 104 -13.28 14.41 -6.16
N PHE A 105 -12.46 13.73 -5.35
CA PHE A 105 -12.84 12.57 -4.54
C PHE A 105 -12.27 12.64 -3.14
N PRO A 106 -12.97 12.10 -2.12
CA PRO A 106 -12.37 11.76 -0.86
C PRO A 106 -11.34 10.65 -1.06
N LEU A 107 -10.16 10.81 -0.45
CA LEU A 107 -9.06 9.86 -0.53
C LEU A 107 -8.78 9.27 0.86
N ILE A 108 -8.46 7.96 0.91
CA ILE A 108 -7.87 7.27 2.07
C ILE A 108 -6.64 6.52 1.59
N LEU A 109 -5.59 6.50 2.43
CA LEU A 109 -4.45 5.61 2.23
C LEU A 109 -4.68 4.31 3.01
N VAL A 110 -4.33 3.16 2.39
CA VAL A 110 -4.31 1.84 3.04
C VAL A 110 -2.97 1.18 2.74
N THR A 111 -2.13 1.02 3.73
CA THR A 111 -0.76 0.50 3.57
C THR A 111 -0.43 -0.59 4.58
N GLY A 112 0.49 -1.49 4.19
CA GLY A 112 1.15 -2.45 5.10
C GLY A 112 2.31 -1.84 5.90
N THR A 113 2.64 -0.57 5.64
CA THR A 113 3.70 0.18 6.31
C THR A 113 3.20 0.77 7.63
N LEU A 114 4.13 1.03 8.58
CA LEU A 114 3.80 1.68 9.84
C LEU A 114 3.30 3.11 9.61
N ARG A 115 2.34 3.55 10.42
CA ARG A 115 1.72 4.89 10.31
C ARG A 115 2.76 6.02 10.24
N ALA A 116 3.74 6.00 11.15
CA ALA A 116 4.78 7.03 11.20
C ALA A 116 5.60 7.12 9.91
N GLU A 117 5.86 6.01 9.26
CA GLU A 117 6.59 5.93 7.99
C GLU A 117 5.74 6.44 6.83
N ALA A 118 4.49 5.98 6.75
CA ALA A 118 3.55 6.43 5.73
C ALA A 118 3.33 7.95 5.79
N GLU A 119 3.08 8.50 6.98
CA GLU A 119 2.90 9.94 7.17
C GLU A 119 4.15 10.74 6.79
N MET A 120 5.34 10.25 7.13
CA MET A 120 6.60 10.89 6.75
C MET A 120 6.77 10.97 5.22
N ILE A 121 6.47 9.88 4.50
CA ILE A 121 6.51 9.84 3.04
C ILE A 121 5.51 10.83 2.43
N LEU A 122 4.25 10.81 2.92
CA LEU A 122 3.20 11.70 2.42
C LEU A 122 3.50 13.19 2.70
N GLN A 123 4.05 13.51 3.88
CA GLN A 123 4.44 14.87 4.25
C GLN A 123 5.59 15.36 3.36
N ARG A 124 6.61 14.52 3.15
CA ARG A 124 7.74 14.85 2.29
C ARG A 124 7.32 15.04 0.84
N GLY A 125 6.37 14.25 0.36
CA GLY A 125 5.74 14.37 -0.94
C GLY A 125 4.74 15.53 -1.06
N GLN A 126 4.45 16.24 0.04
CA GLN A 126 3.47 17.34 0.12
C GLN A 126 2.06 16.91 -0.35
N ILE A 127 1.66 15.68 0.00
CA ILE A 127 0.35 15.11 -0.31
C ILE A 127 -0.40 14.57 0.91
N TYR A 128 0.17 14.71 2.12
CA TYR A 128 -0.49 14.24 3.36
C TYR A 128 -1.90 14.79 3.50
N ASN A 129 -2.08 16.10 3.30
CA ASN A 129 -3.37 16.77 3.41
C ASN A 129 -4.38 16.44 2.29
N CYS A 130 -3.98 15.65 1.29
CA CYS A 130 -4.88 15.14 0.25
C CYS A 130 -5.73 13.97 0.77
N PHE A 131 -5.28 13.28 1.81
CA PHE A 131 -5.95 12.13 2.38
C PHE A 131 -6.78 12.52 3.59
N LEU A 132 -7.99 11.96 3.70
CA LEU A 132 -8.86 12.13 4.86
C LEU A 132 -8.39 11.32 6.06
N ASP A 133 -7.77 10.15 5.80
CA ASP A 133 -7.22 9.27 6.82
C ASP A 133 -6.15 8.34 6.21
N VAL A 134 -5.36 7.72 7.09
CA VAL A 134 -4.38 6.68 6.78
C VAL A 134 -4.76 5.44 7.58
N ILE A 135 -4.94 4.31 6.93
CA ILE A 135 -5.08 2.99 7.55
C ILE A 135 -3.74 2.29 7.39
N ALA A 136 -3.02 2.14 8.47
CA ALA A 136 -1.67 1.58 8.52
C ALA A 136 -1.66 0.14 9.04
N ALA A 137 -0.49 -0.50 9.07
CA ALA A 137 -0.35 -1.87 9.54
C ALA A 137 -0.92 -2.10 10.94
N GLU A 138 -0.76 -1.11 11.84
CA GLU A 138 -1.22 -1.19 13.23
C GLU A 138 -2.73 -1.08 13.40
N ASP A 139 -3.46 -0.64 12.39
CA ASP A 139 -4.91 -0.41 12.46
C ASP A 139 -5.74 -1.65 12.13
N VAL A 140 -5.11 -2.74 11.67
CA VAL A 140 -5.78 -3.94 11.17
C VAL A 140 -5.25 -5.20 11.83
N ALA A 141 -6.13 -6.20 11.97
CA ALA A 141 -5.75 -7.48 12.54
C ALA A 141 -4.97 -8.35 11.52
N GLN A 142 -5.30 -8.24 10.25
CA GLN A 142 -4.68 -9.01 9.17
C GLN A 142 -4.33 -8.08 8.00
N GLY A 143 -3.07 -8.21 7.51
CA GLY A 143 -2.60 -7.53 6.33
C GLY A 143 -3.13 -8.16 5.03
N LYS A 144 -2.86 -7.51 3.88
CA LYS A 144 -3.13 -8.04 2.54
C LYS A 144 -2.54 -9.48 2.41
N PRO A 145 -3.26 -10.45 1.85
CA PRO A 145 -4.47 -10.35 1.04
C PRO A 145 -5.79 -10.37 1.83
N ALA A 146 -5.81 -10.17 3.15
CA ALA A 146 -7.05 -9.99 3.90
C ALA A 146 -7.67 -8.62 3.56
N PRO A 147 -9.02 -8.50 3.54
CA PRO A 147 -9.70 -7.27 3.14
C PRO A 147 -9.77 -6.19 4.23
N ASP A 148 -9.20 -6.46 5.41
CA ASP A 148 -9.39 -5.69 6.65
C ASP A 148 -9.09 -4.21 6.47
N GLY A 149 -7.95 -3.86 5.84
CA GLY A 149 -7.57 -2.47 5.60
C GLY A 149 -8.56 -1.72 4.72
N PHE A 150 -9.02 -2.35 3.64
CA PHE A 150 -9.99 -1.73 2.72
C PHE A 150 -11.39 -1.61 3.35
N LEU A 151 -11.80 -2.58 4.16
CA LEU A 151 -13.06 -2.50 4.92
C LEU A 151 -12.98 -1.41 6.02
N ALA A 152 -11.84 -1.28 6.70
CA ALA A 152 -11.60 -0.18 7.63
C ALA A 152 -11.69 1.19 6.93
N ALA A 153 -11.07 1.34 5.75
CA ALA A 153 -11.15 2.55 4.94
C ALA A 153 -12.60 2.89 4.56
N LEU A 154 -13.41 1.89 4.15
CA LEU A 154 -14.83 2.07 3.87
C LEU A 154 -15.60 2.59 5.09
N GLY A 155 -15.34 2.01 6.26
CA GLY A 155 -15.91 2.46 7.53
C GLY A 155 -15.55 3.90 7.87
N ARG A 156 -14.30 4.29 7.65
CA ARG A 156 -13.81 5.67 7.83
C ARG A 156 -14.48 6.66 6.89
N LEU A 157 -14.62 6.32 5.61
CA LEU A 157 -15.36 7.14 4.63
C LEU A 157 -16.80 7.36 5.10
N GLY A 158 -17.48 6.31 5.54
CA GLY A 158 -18.84 6.39 6.07
C GLY A 158 -18.98 7.29 7.30
N PHE A 159 -17.96 7.35 8.16
CA PHE A 159 -17.92 8.21 9.33
C PHE A 159 -17.60 9.67 8.98
N LEU A 160 -16.52 9.90 8.22
CA LEU A 160 -15.98 11.23 7.95
C LEU A 160 -16.87 12.06 7.01
N LEU A 161 -17.63 11.40 6.13
CA LEU A 161 -18.46 12.08 5.13
C LEU A 161 -19.91 12.34 5.57
N ARG A 162 -20.27 12.04 6.80
CA ARG A 162 -21.62 12.35 7.33
C ARG A 162 -21.92 13.85 7.28
N PRO A 163 -23.15 14.25 6.98
CA PRO A 163 -24.38 13.46 6.77
C PRO A 163 -24.64 13.02 5.32
N ARG A 164 -23.62 12.96 4.45
CA ARG A 164 -23.80 12.52 3.05
C ARG A 164 -24.25 11.04 2.99
N PRO A 165 -24.91 10.61 1.90
CA PRO A 165 -25.22 9.18 1.70
C PRO A 165 -23.97 8.33 1.82
N SER A 166 -24.07 7.20 2.51
CA SER A 166 -22.97 6.26 2.69
C SER A 166 -22.39 5.83 1.33
N ILE A 167 -21.09 5.64 1.29
CA ILE A 167 -20.37 5.06 0.16
C ILE A 167 -20.38 3.55 0.34
N THR A 168 -20.68 2.81 -0.73
CA THR A 168 -20.60 1.34 -0.77
C THR A 168 -19.25 0.89 -1.30
N SER A 169 -18.88 -0.38 -1.06
CA SER A 169 -17.64 -0.95 -1.61
C SER A 169 -17.56 -0.79 -3.13
N ALA A 170 -18.64 -1.06 -3.85
CA ALA A 170 -18.69 -0.95 -5.32
C ALA A 170 -18.50 0.50 -5.86
N GLU A 171 -18.62 1.50 -5.00
CA GLU A 171 -18.37 2.91 -5.32
C GLU A 171 -16.95 3.37 -4.97
N CYS A 172 -16.12 2.45 -4.43
CA CYS A 172 -14.71 2.68 -4.16
C CYS A 172 -13.84 2.13 -5.30
N LEU A 173 -12.81 2.88 -5.68
CA LEU A 173 -11.73 2.40 -6.53
C LEU A 173 -10.45 2.36 -5.72
N VAL A 174 -9.84 1.19 -5.67
CA VAL A 174 -8.52 0.97 -5.09
C VAL A 174 -7.46 1.16 -6.16
N ILE A 175 -6.36 1.82 -5.82
CA ILE A 175 -5.15 1.95 -6.64
C ILE A 175 -4.06 1.14 -5.95
N GLU A 176 -3.49 0.16 -6.64
CA GLU A 176 -2.62 -0.90 -6.10
C GLU A 176 -1.58 -1.34 -7.14
N ASP A 177 -0.53 -2.07 -6.70
CA ASP A 177 0.53 -2.57 -7.58
C ASP A 177 0.85 -4.07 -7.35
N THR A 178 0.20 -4.72 -6.37
CA THR A 178 0.46 -6.12 -6.02
C THR A 178 -0.75 -7.04 -6.21
N ALA A 179 -0.50 -8.32 -6.49
CA ALA A 179 -1.55 -9.33 -6.55
C ALA A 179 -2.27 -9.51 -5.20
N ALA A 180 -1.53 -9.42 -4.07
CA ALA A 180 -2.09 -9.53 -2.72
C ALA A 180 -3.05 -8.37 -2.41
N GLY A 181 -2.69 -7.14 -2.78
CA GLY A 181 -3.55 -5.98 -2.59
C GLY A 181 -4.77 -5.98 -3.51
N ILE A 182 -4.61 -6.41 -4.77
CA ILE A 182 -5.74 -6.61 -5.69
C ILE A 182 -6.73 -7.62 -5.10
N GLU A 183 -6.26 -8.74 -4.58
CA GLU A 183 -7.11 -9.75 -3.96
C GLU A 183 -7.83 -9.20 -2.72
N ALA A 184 -7.12 -8.47 -1.85
CA ALA A 184 -7.71 -7.84 -0.67
C ALA A 184 -8.84 -6.86 -1.05
N ALA A 185 -8.61 -6.00 -2.04
CA ALA A 185 -9.62 -5.06 -2.53
C ALA A 185 -10.84 -5.76 -3.13
N ARG A 186 -10.64 -6.82 -3.93
CA ARG A 186 -11.73 -7.63 -4.49
C ARG A 186 -12.53 -8.35 -3.42
N ARG A 187 -11.87 -8.89 -2.38
CA ARG A 187 -12.55 -9.48 -1.21
C ARG A 187 -13.37 -8.44 -0.43
N ALA A 188 -12.93 -7.18 -0.41
CA ALA A 188 -13.71 -6.07 0.14
C ALA A 188 -14.88 -5.62 -0.77
N GLY A 189 -15.04 -6.20 -1.97
CA GLY A 189 -16.07 -5.85 -2.95
C GLY A 189 -15.80 -4.54 -3.68
N MET A 190 -14.53 -4.11 -3.76
CA MET A 190 -14.11 -2.87 -4.39
C MET A 190 -13.58 -3.12 -5.81
N ARG A 191 -13.59 -2.08 -6.64
CA ARG A 191 -12.92 -2.08 -7.95
C ARG A 191 -11.46 -1.73 -7.80
N VAL A 192 -10.63 -2.23 -8.73
CA VAL A 192 -9.17 -2.06 -8.63
C VAL A 192 -8.58 -1.56 -9.94
N MET A 193 -7.80 -0.49 -9.86
CA MET A 193 -6.82 -0.13 -10.86
C MET A 193 -5.43 -0.54 -10.37
N ALA A 194 -4.75 -1.38 -11.13
CA ALA A 194 -3.38 -1.74 -10.86
C ALA A 194 -2.39 -0.83 -11.59
N VAL A 195 -1.25 -0.56 -10.94
CA VAL A 195 -0.11 0.18 -11.50
C VAL A 195 1.05 -0.79 -11.65
N ALA A 196 1.49 -1.06 -12.89
CA ALA A 196 2.54 -2.04 -13.20
C ALA A 196 3.94 -1.44 -13.02
N GLN A 197 4.29 -1.09 -11.77
CA GLN A 197 5.59 -0.53 -11.39
C GLN A 197 6.48 -1.56 -10.70
N THR A 198 5.90 -2.48 -9.93
CA THR A 198 6.60 -3.49 -9.15
C THR A 198 6.35 -4.92 -9.64
N ALA A 199 5.24 -5.13 -10.36
CA ALA A 199 4.85 -6.43 -10.92
C ALA A 199 4.48 -6.31 -12.40
N SER A 200 4.51 -7.43 -13.10
CA SER A 200 4.13 -7.50 -14.52
C SER A 200 2.61 -7.37 -14.71
N PRO A 201 2.13 -6.90 -15.87
CA PRO A 201 0.70 -6.86 -16.18
C PRO A 201 0.00 -8.23 -16.07
N GLU A 202 0.73 -9.32 -16.34
CA GLU A 202 0.23 -10.69 -16.21
C GLU A 202 -0.09 -11.05 -14.77
N GLU A 203 0.78 -10.68 -13.81
CA GLU A 203 0.58 -10.88 -12.38
C GLU A 203 -0.57 -10.03 -11.83
N LEU A 204 -0.81 -8.86 -12.44
CA LEU A 204 -1.85 -7.92 -12.05
C LEU A 204 -3.19 -8.14 -12.79
N SER A 205 -3.31 -9.21 -13.58
CA SER A 205 -4.47 -9.46 -14.47
C SER A 205 -5.82 -9.59 -13.77
N ALA A 206 -5.84 -9.76 -12.44
CA ALA A 206 -7.06 -9.76 -11.65
C ALA A 206 -7.63 -8.35 -11.39
N ALA A 207 -6.92 -7.25 -11.73
CA ALA A 207 -7.42 -5.89 -11.62
C ALA A 207 -8.45 -5.57 -12.72
N ASP A 208 -9.38 -4.64 -12.45
CA ASP A 208 -10.35 -4.16 -13.44
C ASP A 208 -9.67 -3.31 -14.53
N LEU A 209 -8.55 -2.69 -14.21
CA LEU A 209 -7.78 -1.83 -15.10
C LEU A 209 -6.29 -1.88 -14.72
N ILE A 210 -5.40 -1.89 -15.72
CA ILE A 210 -3.95 -1.84 -15.50
C ILE A 210 -3.38 -0.60 -16.18
N ARG A 211 -2.47 0.09 -15.48
CA ARG A 211 -1.73 1.26 -15.99
C ARG A 211 -0.23 1.10 -15.73
N PRO A 212 0.63 1.58 -16.63
CA PRO A 212 2.08 1.49 -16.43
C PRO A 212 2.59 2.48 -15.38
N SER A 213 1.88 3.59 -15.12
CA SER A 213 2.30 4.62 -14.16
C SER A 213 1.13 5.54 -13.77
N LEU A 214 1.29 6.28 -12.66
CA LEU A 214 0.37 7.33 -12.24
C LEU A 214 0.74 8.66 -12.91
N ARG A 215 -0.12 9.16 -13.81
CA ARG A 215 0.01 10.47 -14.44
C ARG A 215 -1.28 11.26 -14.27
N ALA A 216 -1.18 12.53 -13.94
CA ALA A 216 -2.34 13.40 -13.73
C ALA A 216 -3.29 13.46 -14.94
N ALA A 217 -2.74 13.39 -16.16
CA ALA A 217 -3.53 13.42 -17.40
C ALA A 217 -4.36 12.14 -17.64
N GLU A 218 -4.08 11.06 -16.92
CA GLU A 218 -4.78 9.78 -17.08
C GLU A 218 -6.05 9.67 -16.23
N LEU A 219 -6.30 10.60 -15.30
CA LEU A 219 -7.47 10.54 -14.39
C LEU A 219 -8.81 10.55 -15.14
N ASP A 220 -8.97 11.39 -16.12
CA ASP A 220 -10.24 11.48 -16.87
C ASP A 220 -10.46 10.27 -17.77
N ASP A 221 -9.42 9.77 -18.42
CA ASP A 221 -9.48 8.52 -19.19
C ASP A 221 -9.80 7.32 -18.28
N LEU A 222 -9.18 7.25 -17.11
CA LEU A 222 -9.46 6.23 -16.10
C LEU A 222 -10.95 6.23 -15.73
N LEU A 223 -11.51 7.37 -15.38
CA LEU A 223 -12.92 7.48 -14.98
C LEU A 223 -13.86 7.13 -16.13
N TYR A 224 -13.51 7.51 -17.36
CA TYR A 224 -14.27 7.16 -18.54
C TYR A 224 -14.28 5.65 -18.81
N GLN A 225 -13.13 4.98 -18.70
CA GLN A 225 -13.04 3.54 -18.90
C GLN A 225 -13.81 2.77 -17.83
N LEU A 226 -13.67 3.17 -16.57
CA LEU A 226 -14.42 2.56 -15.46
C LEU A 226 -15.94 2.74 -15.59
N ALA A 227 -16.41 3.83 -16.20
CA ALA A 227 -17.83 4.02 -16.45
C ALA A 227 -18.39 3.07 -17.53
N LYS A 228 -17.54 2.55 -18.44
CA LYS A 228 -17.96 1.63 -19.51
C LYS A 228 -17.98 0.16 -19.07
N THR A 229 -17.26 -0.20 -18.01
CA THR A 229 -17.14 -1.57 -17.52
C THR A 229 -18.09 -1.91 -16.38
N GLY A 230 -18.96 -1.01 -15.98
CA GLY A 230 -20.06 -1.17 -15.01
C GLY A 230 -21.37 -0.95 -15.68
#